data_13e93d00c13a983e82daaaa4b1a50714
#
_entry.id   13e93d00c13a983e82daaaa4b1a50714
#
_cell.length_a   1.000
_cell.length_b   1.000
_cell.length_c   1.000
_cell.angle_alpha   90.00
_cell.angle_beta   90.00
_cell.angle_gamma   90.00
#
_symmetry.space_group_name_H-M   'P 1'
#
loop_
_entity.id
_entity.type
_entity.pdbx_description
1 polymer ?
#
loop_
_entity_poly.entity_id
_entity_poly.type
_entity_poly.pdbx_seq_one_letter_code
_entity_poly.pdbx_strand_id
1 'polypeptide(L)'
;MVSQAEPTDSLAVRASSSVVSRATTSRHYRRHGRSHAGTSTYVPQNDFPVFTHSGDVEIIIKAGAKANRYLLHRLILSNCSGFFATSISQEWSRATEVGGSAGGELSRIGEESGSDVGRNEGGPRRRWRYELDGGPNNDDIPMLVPKPESSHSLFSADDTRPPPPVRNKPPSSNPSFFRSVANLSISSHSTPAPPQVTQEDQDLLNHYDNLFRIFYNHSPLLDSIDIATAYIQCKSLLTLADRYDALAVVGPRIDHHLLQFQSRLWKQIAKYPSSYLKLGYLSQSKTIFGEALIHVVGAWPAGERHIRNQLPDQVLEIIEDKVEDLRDMVGSVEGQLYRLTLLTARGERVNPGNAYADWLVVSLFRQWLAENTSPPPPTPQPTSRTPRHASGTNHTHHSRVSSVTITQHQQQPPPSTMSQNQQIGRTFKLLGSASHGAYLGHEDCKRFLKLTPEHYSREGMRRFERRMDEMKEMARRVVAPLMRCGLEGEGVAVGYLTCTRVEERDFVWL
;
A
#
# COMPACT_ATOMS: atom_id res chain seq x y z
N MET A 1 -29.32 -37.02 -53.78
CA MET A 1 -30.59 -36.30 -54.00
C MET A 1 -30.54 -35.06 -53.14
N VAL A 2 -30.45 -33.91 -53.82
CA VAL A 2 -30.98 -32.56 -53.52
C VAL A 2 -30.39 -31.90 -52.27
N SER A 3 -29.42 -31.03 -52.32
CA SER A 3 -29.30 -29.66 -52.86
C SER A 3 -30.38 -28.68 -52.34
N GLN A 4 -29.91 -27.69 -51.55
CA GLN A 4 -30.26 -26.27 -51.60
C GLN A 4 -29.66 -25.60 -50.39
N ALA A 5 -28.69 -24.75 -50.46
CA ALA A 5 -28.62 -23.37 -50.99
C ALA A 5 -28.93 -22.34 -49.87
N GLU A 6 -27.92 -21.55 -49.57
CA GLU A 6 -27.92 -20.33 -48.75
C GLU A 6 -28.83 -19.22 -49.31
N PRO A 7 -29.10 -18.20 -48.55
CA PRO A 7 -28.55 -16.91 -48.94
C PRO A 7 -27.89 -16.08 -47.84
N THR A 8 -26.82 -15.50 -48.21
CA THR A 8 -26.08 -14.38 -47.67
C THR A 8 -26.99 -13.12 -47.57
N ASP A 9 -26.95 -12.47 -46.41
CA ASP A 9 -27.43 -11.08 -46.33
C ASP A 9 -26.35 -10.20 -45.66
N SER A 10 -25.76 -9.38 -46.50
CA SER A 10 -24.76 -8.38 -46.21
C SER A 10 -25.42 -7.11 -45.69
N LEU A 11 -25.21 -6.72 -44.44
CA LEU A 11 -25.60 -5.40 -43.94
C LEU A 11 -24.41 -4.44 -44.01
N ALA A 12 -24.56 -3.47 -44.89
CA ALA A 12 -23.68 -2.36 -45.17
C ALA A 12 -23.51 -1.45 -43.94
N VAL A 13 -22.27 -1.21 -43.55
CA VAL A 13 -21.90 -0.18 -42.58
C VAL A 13 -22.02 1.19 -43.25
N ARG A 14 -22.91 2.02 -42.75
CA ARG A 14 -23.04 3.42 -43.11
C ARG A 14 -22.03 4.27 -42.35
N ALA A 15 -21.07 4.82 -43.05
CA ALA A 15 -20.16 5.84 -42.55
C ALA A 15 -20.92 7.17 -42.42
N SER A 16 -20.88 7.76 -41.23
CA SER A 16 -21.36 9.12 -41.00
C SER A 16 -20.22 10.13 -41.23
N SER A 17 -20.49 10.98 -42.21
CA SER A 17 -19.65 12.08 -42.66
C SER A 17 -19.52 13.19 -41.59
N SER A 18 -18.29 13.59 -41.32
CA SER A 18 -17.91 14.76 -40.54
C SER A 18 -18.30 16.05 -41.26
N VAL A 19 -19.05 16.89 -40.58
CA VAL A 19 -19.36 18.26 -41.04
C VAL A 19 -18.30 19.22 -40.50
N VAL A 20 -17.50 19.74 -41.41
CA VAL A 20 -16.55 20.83 -41.15
C VAL A 20 -17.32 22.14 -41.11
N SER A 21 -17.38 22.79 -39.96
CA SER A 21 -17.96 24.14 -39.84
C SER A 21 -16.91 25.20 -40.14
N ARG A 22 -17.19 25.96 -41.15
CA ARG A 22 -16.39 27.09 -41.66
C ARG A 22 -16.47 28.27 -40.69
N ALA A 23 -15.32 28.83 -40.34
CA ALA A 23 -15.19 30.10 -39.64
C ALA A 23 -15.72 31.26 -40.49
N THR A 24 -16.69 31.99 -39.96
CA THR A 24 -17.11 33.29 -40.51
C THR A 24 -16.47 34.42 -39.70
N THR A 25 -15.61 35.15 -40.32
CA THR A 25 -15.07 36.42 -39.87
C THR A 25 -16.17 37.48 -39.82
N SER A 26 -16.46 38.00 -38.64
CA SER A 26 -17.34 39.16 -38.46
C SER A 26 -16.52 40.40 -38.06
N ARG A 27 -16.77 41.45 -38.80
CA ARG A 27 -16.15 42.77 -38.77
C ARG A 27 -16.42 43.54 -37.48
N HIS A 28 -15.41 44.22 -36.98
CA HIS A 28 -15.47 45.21 -35.92
C HIS A 28 -16.47 46.34 -36.21
N TYR A 29 -17.42 46.56 -35.32
CA TYR A 29 -18.03 47.87 -35.08
C TYR A 29 -17.60 48.37 -33.70
N ARG A 30 -16.72 49.41 -33.68
CA ARG A 30 -16.47 50.19 -32.48
C ARG A 30 -17.71 50.99 -32.14
N ARG A 31 -18.34 50.73 -31.03
CA ARG A 31 -19.25 51.64 -30.35
C ARG A 31 -18.62 52.01 -29.01
N HIS A 32 -18.26 53.29 -28.89
CA HIS A 32 -18.00 53.91 -27.62
C HIS A 32 -19.26 53.86 -26.75
N GLY A 33 -19.28 53.04 -25.72
CA GLY A 33 -20.30 52.98 -24.71
C GLY A 33 -19.70 53.15 -23.35
N ARG A 34 -20.12 54.16 -22.62
CA ARG A 34 -19.80 54.58 -21.26
C ARG A 34 -19.51 53.41 -20.35
N SER A 35 -18.36 53.49 -19.67
CA SER A 35 -18.01 52.68 -18.52
C SER A 35 -18.99 52.88 -17.38
N HIS A 36 -20.01 52.01 -17.30
CA HIS A 36 -20.63 51.74 -16.03
C HIS A 36 -19.67 50.86 -15.25
N ALA A 37 -19.25 51.35 -14.08
CA ALA A 37 -18.61 50.54 -13.08
C ALA A 37 -19.53 49.34 -12.76
N GLY A 38 -19.30 48.23 -13.44
CA GLY A 38 -20.00 46.99 -13.17
C GLY A 38 -19.53 46.52 -11.79
N THR A 39 -20.40 46.67 -10.83
CA THR A 39 -20.33 45.86 -9.59
C THR A 39 -20.25 44.41 -10.06
N SER A 40 -19.08 43.84 -9.93
CA SER A 40 -18.88 42.40 -10.08
C SER A 40 -19.86 41.76 -9.08
N THR A 41 -20.98 41.27 -9.58
CA THR A 41 -21.90 40.45 -8.77
C THR A 41 -21.12 39.20 -8.43
N TYR A 42 -20.51 39.19 -7.24
CA TYR A 42 -19.95 38.02 -6.64
C TYR A 42 -21.10 37.01 -6.49
N VAL A 43 -21.12 36.00 -7.36
CA VAL A 43 -22.01 34.86 -7.17
C VAL A 43 -21.32 33.98 -6.11
N PRO A 44 -21.92 33.85 -4.93
CA PRO A 44 -21.30 33.03 -3.89
C PRO A 44 -21.24 31.59 -4.37
N GLN A 45 -20.07 30.97 -4.24
CA GLN A 45 -19.85 29.58 -4.54
C GLN A 45 -20.74 28.70 -3.64
N ASN A 46 -21.49 27.77 -4.23
CA ASN A 46 -22.32 26.82 -3.49
C ASN A 46 -22.11 25.40 -3.99
N ASP A 47 -20.85 25.02 -4.17
CA ASP A 47 -20.40 23.70 -4.54
C ASP A 47 -19.14 23.34 -3.75
N PHE A 48 -18.68 22.09 -3.89
CA PHE A 48 -17.46 21.65 -3.22
C PHE A 48 -16.25 22.50 -3.64
N PRO A 49 -15.42 22.97 -2.72
CA PRO A 49 -15.36 22.66 -1.28
C PRO A 49 -16.11 23.63 -0.36
N VAL A 50 -16.83 24.64 -0.88
CA VAL A 50 -17.44 25.71 -0.07
C VAL A 50 -18.92 25.90 -0.43
N PHE A 51 -19.82 25.34 0.38
CA PHE A 51 -21.27 25.47 0.22
C PHE A 51 -21.78 26.68 0.99
N THR A 52 -21.71 27.87 0.43
CA THR A 52 -22.00 29.13 1.14
C THR A 52 -23.43 29.26 1.58
N HIS A 53 -24.40 28.64 0.87
CA HIS A 53 -25.82 28.74 1.17
C HIS A 53 -26.33 27.65 2.12
N SER A 54 -25.76 26.46 2.04
CA SER A 54 -26.27 25.28 2.74
C SER A 54 -25.29 24.68 3.75
N GLY A 55 -23.99 25.02 3.68
CA GLY A 55 -22.95 24.51 4.59
C GLY A 55 -23.13 25.03 6.01
N ASP A 56 -23.02 24.14 6.98
CA ASP A 56 -23.18 24.38 8.40
C ASP A 56 -21.95 24.00 9.23
N VAL A 57 -20.93 23.35 8.62
CA VAL A 57 -19.67 22.97 9.26
C VAL A 57 -18.49 23.59 8.51
N GLU A 58 -17.76 24.47 9.18
CA GLU A 58 -16.53 25.08 8.68
C GLU A 58 -15.32 24.28 9.18
N ILE A 59 -14.47 23.86 8.25
CA ILE A 59 -13.23 23.14 8.55
C ILE A 59 -12.05 23.89 7.94
N ILE A 60 -11.05 24.20 8.76
CA ILE A 60 -9.83 24.90 8.33
C ILE A 60 -8.63 23.99 8.57
N ILE A 61 -7.96 23.61 7.49
CA ILE A 61 -6.73 22.81 7.52
C ILE A 61 -5.57 23.74 7.22
N LYS A 62 -4.73 24.01 8.21
CA LYS A 62 -3.51 24.82 8.06
C LYS A 62 -2.30 23.90 8.05
N ALA A 63 -1.46 24.02 7.04
CA ALA A 63 -0.19 23.33 6.94
C ALA A 63 0.86 24.29 6.37
N GLY A 64 1.88 24.60 7.16
CA GLY A 64 2.86 25.62 6.85
C GLY A 64 2.21 26.99 6.56
N ALA A 65 2.55 27.58 5.41
CA ALA A 65 2.01 28.86 4.98
C ALA A 65 0.67 28.75 4.24
N LYS A 66 0.14 27.53 4.00
CA LYS A 66 -1.07 27.31 3.22
C LYS A 66 -2.22 26.86 4.12
N ALA A 67 -3.42 27.32 3.80
CA ALA A 67 -4.63 26.92 4.49
C ALA A 67 -5.73 26.58 3.47
N ASN A 68 -6.35 25.41 3.62
CA ASN A 68 -7.54 25.04 2.89
C ASN A 68 -8.76 25.25 3.80
N ARG A 69 -9.79 25.86 3.24
CA ARG A 69 -11.06 26.10 3.92
C ARG A 69 -12.17 25.31 3.25
N TYR A 70 -12.94 24.62 4.07
CA TYR A 70 -14.10 23.84 3.65
C TYR A 70 -15.32 24.35 4.40
N LEU A 71 -16.45 24.46 3.74
CA LEU A 71 -17.74 24.73 4.35
C LEU A 71 -18.71 23.65 3.90
N LEU A 72 -18.88 22.65 4.73
CA LEU A 72 -19.49 21.36 4.42
C LEU A 72 -20.84 21.18 5.17
N HIS A 73 -21.50 20.06 4.94
CA HIS A 73 -22.77 19.74 5.56
C HIS A 73 -22.59 18.72 6.69
N ARG A 74 -23.11 19.05 7.87
CA ARG A 74 -23.12 18.18 9.05
C ARG A 74 -23.64 16.78 8.75
N LEU A 75 -24.77 16.71 8.06
CA LEU A 75 -25.41 15.44 7.74
C LEU A 75 -24.51 14.52 6.88
N ILE A 76 -23.80 15.08 5.90
CA ILE A 76 -22.88 14.30 5.06
C ILE A 76 -21.69 13.83 5.86
N LEU A 77 -21.09 14.72 6.66
CA LEU A 77 -19.95 14.39 7.51
C LEU A 77 -20.28 13.30 8.53
N SER A 78 -21.41 13.41 9.22
CA SER A 78 -21.84 12.42 10.22
C SER A 78 -22.22 11.07 9.61
N ASN A 79 -22.76 11.04 8.39
CA ASN A 79 -23.06 9.79 7.70
C ASN A 79 -21.81 9.07 7.15
N CYS A 80 -20.74 9.82 6.88
CA CYS A 80 -19.52 9.26 6.31
C CYS A 80 -18.44 8.95 7.35
N SER A 81 -18.56 9.44 8.59
CA SER A 81 -17.50 9.37 9.60
C SER A 81 -18.08 9.29 11.01
N GLY A 82 -17.70 8.22 11.73
CA GLY A 82 -18.07 8.05 13.13
C GLY A 82 -17.53 9.17 14.03
N PHE A 83 -16.34 9.69 13.73
CA PHE A 83 -15.79 10.87 14.41
C PHE A 83 -16.72 12.08 14.31
N PHE A 84 -17.19 12.42 13.12
CA PHE A 84 -18.12 13.53 12.94
C PHE A 84 -19.52 13.22 13.49
N ALA A 85 -19.97 11.97 13.39
CA ALA A 85 -21.24 11.56 13.99
C ALA A 85 -21.28 11.83 15.50
N THR A 86 -20.20 11.53 16.21
CA THR A 86 -20.08 11.75 17.66
C THR A 86 -19.82 13.22 17.98
N SER A 87 -18.87 13.88 17.33
CA SER A 87 -18.42 15.24 17.67
C SER A 87 -19.45 16.35 17.35
N ILE A 88 -20.36 16.11 16.39
CA ILE A 88 -21.41 17.07 15.97
C ILE A 88 -22.77 16.75 16.63
N SER A 89 -22.86 15.70 17.47
CA SER A 89 -24.11 15.34 18.13
C SER A 89 -24.59 16.48 19.07
N GLN A 90 -25.91 16.66 19.17
CA GLN A 90 -26.49 17.70 20.04
C GLN A 90 -26.16 17.50 21.51
N GLU A 91 -25.92 16.28 21.94
CA GLU A 91 -25.59 15.95 23.34
C GLU A 91 -24.23 16.55 23.76
N TRP A 92 -23.22 16.46 22.88
CA TRP A 92 -21.91 17.08 23.13
C TRP A 92 -21.94 18.62 23.01
N SER A 93 -22.77 19.16 22.11
CA SER A 93 -22.96 20.61 21.98
C SER A 93 -23.59 21.24 23.25
N ARG A 94 -24.45 20.51 23.95
CA ARG A 94 -25.04 20.96 25.22
C ARG A 94 -24.05 20.90 26.40
N ALA A 95 -23.17 19.91 26.41
CA ALA A 95 -22.15 19.76 27.45
C ALA A 95 -21.15 20.92 27.44
N THR A 96 -20.88 21.55 26.31
CA THR A 96 -19.99 22.71 26.20
C THR A 96 -20.65 24.01 26.71
N GLU A 97 -21.98 24.12 26.68
CA GLU A 97 -22.69 25.30 27.20
C GLU A 97 -22.81 25.31 28.72
N VAL A 98 -22.69 24.16 29.40
CA VAL A 98 -22.83 24.07 30.88
C VAL A 98 -21.52 24.41 31.63
N GLY A 99 -20.38 24.49 30.92
CA GLY A 99 -19.07 24.77 31.54
C GLY A 99 -18.71 26.24 31.78
N GLY A 100 -19.55 27.19 31.44
CA GLY A 100 -19.20 28.61 31.49
C GLY A 100 -20.31 29.54 31.97
N SER A 101 -20.79 29.39 33.19
CA SER A 101 -21.28 30.51 34.02
C SER A 101 -21.79 29.99 35.38
N ALA A 102 -20.99 30.18 36.41
CA ALA A 102 -21.50 30.18 37.79
C ALA A 102 -22.26 31.48 38.01
N GLY A 103 -23.58 31.40 38.09
CA GLY A 103 -24.39 32.53 38.49
C GLY A 103 -25.87 32.35 38.13
N GLY A 104 -26.65 31.76 39.05
CA GLY A 104 -28.05 32.01 39.37
C GLY A 104 -29.08 31.98 38.24
N GLU A 105 -29.89 31.00 38.25
CA GLU A 105 -31.34 31.02 38.53
C GLU A 105 -32.04 29.78 37.99
N LEU A 106 -32.69 29.11 38.90
CA LEU A 106 -33.70 28.09 38.67
C LEU A 106 -34.89 28.69 37.88
N SER A 107 -35.34 28.00 36.90
CA SER A 107 -36.73 27.95 36.43
C SER A 107 -36.89 27.92 34.91
N ARG A 108 -37.24 26.82 34.35
CA ARG A 108 -38.58 26.47 33.87
C ARG A 108 -38.56 25.21 33.04
N ILE A 109 -39.14 24.20 33.65
CA ILE A 109 -39.75 23.10 32.91
C ILE A 109 -40.98 23.71 32.22
N GLY A 110 -41.00 23.68 30.92
CA GLY A 110 -42.12 24.06 30.09
C GLY A 110 -42.24 23.04 28.98
N GLU A 111 -43.09 22.03 29.18
CA GLU A 111 -43.71 21.28 28.11
C GLU A 111 -44.47 22.29 27.23
N GLU A 112 -44.14 22.35 25.96
CA GLU A 112 -45.13 22.67 24.94
C GLU A 112 -44.77 22.09 23.60
N SER A 113 -45.52 21.09 23.24
CA SER A 113 -45.89 20.68 21.92
C SER A 113 -46.53 21.87 21.17
N GLY A 114 -45.89 22.34 20.14
CA GLY A 114 -46.44 23.41 19.29
C GLY A 114 -45.74 23.45 17.95
N SER A 115 -46.42 22.86 16.95
CA SER A 115 -46.16 23.12 15.55
C SER A 115 -46.28 24.61 15.27
N ASP A 116 -45.17 25.26 14.94
CA ASP A 116 -45.21 26.60 14.34
C ASP A 116 -44.36 26.62 13.04
N VAL A 117 -45.13 26.57 11.96
CA VAL A 117 -44.72 26.95 10.61
C VAL A 117 -44.68 28.45 10.56
N GLY A 118 -43.56 29.07 10.91
CA GLY A 118 -43.40 30.51 10.89
C GLY A 118 -41.96 30.93 10.63
N ARG A 119 -41.70 31.31 9.37
CA ARG A 119 -40.64 32.18 8.91
C ARG A 119 -39.95 32.97 10.02
N ASN A 120 -38.63 32.69 10.25
CA ASN A 120 -37.72 33.72 10.67
C ASN A 120 -36.40 33.60 9.86
N GLU A 121 -36.40 34.28 8.73
CA GLU A 121 -35.19 34.64 7.99
C GLU A 121 -34.47 35.70 8.82
N GLY A 122 -33.32 35.36 9.42
CA GLY A 122 -32.42 36.37 9.94
C GLY A 122 -31.64 36.11 11.22
N GLY A 123 -31.80 34.93 11.90
CA GLY A 123 -30.90 34.59 13.01
C GLY A 123 -29.53 34.10 12.52
N PRO A 124 -28.42 34.41 13.24
CA PRO A 124 -27.13 33.87 12.88
C PRO A 124 -27.20 32.33 12.90
N ARG A 125 -27.05 31.70 11.70
CA ARG A 125 -27.02 30.26 11.59
C ARG A 125 -25.86 29.75 12.40
N ARG A 126 -26.11 28.94 13.44
CA ARG A 126 -25.09 28.31 14.27
C ARG A 126 -24.23 27.40 13.36
N ARG A 127 -22.92 27.66 13.30
CA ARG A 127 -21.95 26.90 12.52
C ARG A 127 -20.99 26.17 13.45
N TRP A 128 -20.71 24.89 13.17
CA TRP A 128 -19.62 24.16 13.80
C TRP A 128 -18.32 24.55 13.13
N ARG A 129 -17.28 24.76 13.92
CA ARG A 129 -15.96 25.10 13.39
C ARG A 129 -14.93 24.12 13.89
N TYR A 130 -14.15 23.57 12.96
CA TYR A 130 -13.03 22.68 13.22
C TYR A 130 -11.75 23.29 12.66
N GLU A 131 -10.67 23.17 13.43
CA GLU A 131 -9.33 23.51 12.98
C GLU A 131 -8.41 22.30 13.19
N LEU A 132 -7.42 22.15 12.32
CA LEU A 132 -6.39 21.13 12.49
C LEU A 132 -5.45 21.58 13.61
N ASP A 133 -5.33 20.76 14.63
CA ASP A 133 -4.41 20.95 15.75
C ASP A 133 -3.29 19.91 15.67
N GLY A 134 -2.04 20.37 15.70
CA GLY A 134 -0.86 19.51 15.67
C GLY A 134 -0.52 18.85 17.00
N GLY A 135 -1.29 19.15 18.09
CA GLY A 135 -0.98 18.69 19.43
C GLY A 135 0.17 19.48 20.09
N PRO A 136 0.36 19.31 21.41
CA PRO A 136 1.38 20.00 22.17
C PRO A 136 2.82 19.57 21.87
N ASN A 137 3.03 18.36 21.34
CA ASN A 137 4.33 17.82 20.99
C ASN A 137 4.49 17.71 19.47
N ASN A 138 5.73 17.87 19.00
CA ASN A 138 6.03 17.79 17.55
C ASN A 138 5.80 16.38 16.95
N ASP A 139 5.67 15.37 17.81
CA ASP A 139 5.39 13.97 17.44
C ASP A 139 3.89 13.62 17.48
N ASP A 140 3.05 14.55 17.92
CA ASP A 140 1.60 14.32 18.00
C ASP A 140 0.99 14.31 16.60
N ILE A 141 0.03 13.42 16.41
CA ILE A 141 -0.63 13.27 15.12
C ILE A 141 -1.69 14.37 14.97
N PRO A 142 -1.61 15.21 13.93
CA PRO A 142 -2.59 16.27 13.72
C PRO A 142 -4.02 15.74 13.63
N MET A 143 -4.94 16.32 14.39
CA MET A 143 -6.37 15.98 14.38
C MET A 143 -7.25 17.22 14.33
N LEU A 144 -8.46 17.06 13.80
CA LEU A 144 -9.47 18.13 13.81
C LEU A 144 -10.04 18.31 15.21
N VAL A 145 -9.94 19.51 15.74
CA VAL A 145 -10.46 19.87 17.05
C VAL A 145 -11.58 20.91 16.88
N PRO A 146 -12.72 20.75 17.57
CA PRO A 146 -13.77 21.75 17.54
C PRO A 146 -13.29 23.04 18.22
N LYS A 147 -13.44 24.16 17.53
CA LYS A 147 -13.17 25.50 18.08
C LYS A 147 -14.51 26.16 18.37
N PRO A 148 -14.73 26.66 19.61
CA PRO A 148 -15.90 27.47 19.90
C PRO A 148 -15.89 28.71 18.99
N GLU A 149 -17.06 29.12 18.49
CA GLU A 149 -17.17 30.43 17.88
C GLU A 149 -16.67 31.45 18.93
N SER A 150 -15.56 32.11 18.61
CA SER A 150 -15.16 33.28 19.37
C SER A 150 -16.30 34.29 19.22
N SER A 151 -17.18 34.33 20.22
CA SER A 151 -18.07 35.45 20.38
C SER A 151 -17.16 36.65 20.51
N HIS A 152 -17.05 37.45 19.45
CA HIS A 152 -16.50 38.80 19.61
C HIS A 152 -17.42 39.51 20.56
N SER A 153 -17.12 39.37 21.86
CA SER A 153 -17.68 40.22 22.89
C SER A 153 -17.29 41.63 22.49
N LEU A 154 -18.28 42.43 22.10
CA LEU A 154 -18.12 43.86 21.87
C LEU A 154 -17.58 44.59 23.07
N PHE A 155 -17.35 43.91 24.20
CA PHE A 155 -16.85 44.39 25.48
C PHE A 155 -15.56 43.73 25.96
N SER A 156 -14.90 42.94 25.16
CA SER A 156 -13.52 42.50 25.43
C SER A 156 -12.63 43.67 25.12
N ALA A 157 -12.34 44.48 26.15
CA ALA A 157 -11.28 45.46 26.13
C ALA A 157 -9.94 44.71 26.13
N ASP A 158 -9.59 44.12 24.98
CA ASP A 158 -8.22 43.73 24.72
C ASP A 158 -7.49 44.93 24.16
N ASP A 159 -6.69 45.49 25.06
CA ASP A 159 -5.92 46.71 24.90
C ASP A 159 -4.71 46.50 23.96
N THR A 160 -4.99 46.06 22.76
CA THR A 160 -4.02 46.08 21.65
C THR A 160 -4.35 47.18 20.68
N ARG A 161 -4.56 48.37 21.23
CA ARG A 161 -4.52 49.59 20.46
C ARG A 161 -3.03 49.83 20.12
N PRO A 162 -2.63 49.88 18.84
CA PRO A 162 -1.26 50.27 18.53
C PRO A 162 -1.01 51.67 19.14
N PRO A 163 0.12 51.87 19.83
CA PRO A 163 0.42 53.15 20.45
C PRO A 163 0.34 54.27 19.39
N PRO A 164 -0.24 55.40 19.72
CA PRO A 164 -0.34 56.52 18.77
C PRO A 164 1.07 56.89 18.28
N PRO A 165 1.22 57.29 17.02
CA PRO A 165 2.52 57.63 16.46
C PRO A 165 3.18 58.75 17.28
N VAL A 166 4.34 58.44 17.87
CA VAL A 166 5.11 59.39 18.66
C VAL A 166 5.58 60.50 17.67
N ARG A 167 5.07 61.69 17.92
CA ARG A 167 5.46 62.89 17.18
C ARG A 167 6.96 63.10 17.31
N ASN A 168 7.69 63.13 16.20
CA ASN A 168 9.09 63.34 16.11
C ASN A 168 9.54 64.59 16.87
N LYS A 169 10.38 64.38 17.89
CA LYS A 169 11.18 65.43 18.49
C LYS A 169 12.37 65.71 17.57
N PRO A 170 12.75 66.97 17.32
CA PRO A 170 13.87 67.28 16.44
C PRO A 170 15.21 66.80 17.03
N PRO A 171 16.18 66.43 16.20
CA PRO A 171 17.44 65.88 16.65
C PRO A 171 18.28 66.93 17.38
N SER A 172 18.70 66.65 18.59
CA SER A 172 19.77 67.38 19.27
C SER A 172 21.11 66.93 18.66
N SER A 173 21.78 67.86 18.05
CA SER A 173 23.13 67.76 17.53
C SER A 173 24.15 67.42 18.60
N ASN A 174 24.90 66.34 18.45
CA ASN A 174 26.26 66.24 18.95
C ASN A 174 27.14 65.39 17.98
N PRO A 175 28.27 65.96 17.54
CA PRO A 175 29.15 65.30 16.58
C PRO A 175 30.35 64.66 17.32
N SER A 176 30.58 63.40 17.06
CA SER A 176 31.86 62.74 17.18
C SER A 176 31.65 61.22 16.96
N PHE A 177 32.34 60.46 16.18
CA PHE A 177 33.64 60.51 15.60
C PHE A 177 33.75 59.47 14.48
N PHE A 178 34.43 59.83 13.47
CA PHE A 178 35.00 59.00 12.41
C PHE A 178 35.80 57.84 12.97
N ARG A 179 35.58 56.65 12.38
CA ARG A 179 36.53 55.61 11.96
C ARG A 179 35.84 54.22 12.03
N SER A 180 35.51 53.62 10.94
CA SER A 180 36.39 52.82 10.10
C SER A 180 35.67 52.47 8.81
N VAL A 181 36.22 52.93 7.74
CA VAL A 181 35.92 52.43 6.40
C VAL A 181 36.76 51.20 6.19
N ALA A 182 36.21 50.02 6.22
CA ALA A 182 36.65 48.79 5.56
C ALA A 182 35.75 47.64 5.94
N ASN A 183 34.70 47.46 5.21
CA ASN A 183 34.09 46.23 4.76
C ASN A 183 32.68 46.52 4.23
N LEU A 184 32.65 47.13 3.05
CA LEU A 184 31.44 47.08 2.22
C LEU A 184 31.35 45.66 1.63
N SER A 185 31.05 44.69 2.49
CA SER A 185 30.32 43.53 2.04
C SER A 185 28.91 44.00 1.77
N ILE A 186 28.57 44.05 0.51
CA ILE A 186 27.19 44.20 0.02
C ILE A 186 26.44 43.01 0.59
N SER A 187 25.85 43.15 1.79
CA SER A 187 24.80 42.31 2.25
C SER A 187 23.62 42.58 1.33
N SER A 188 23.53 41.78 0.27
CA SER A 188 22.28 41.62 -0.43
C SER A 188 21.22 41.32 0.65
N HIS A 189 20.33 42.30 0.88
CA HIS A 189 19.10 42.07 1.58
C HIS A 189 18.40 40.92 0.84
N SER A 190 18.66 39.70 1.26
CA SER A 190 17.79 38.59 0.95
C SER A 190 16.48 38.96 1.60
N THR A 191 15.53 39.48 0.83
CA THR A 191 14.12 39.40 1.15
C THR A 191 13.89 37.97 1.63
N PRO A 192 13.33 37.75 2.85
CA PRO A 192 13.04 36.42 3.27
C PRO A 192 12.18 35.78 2.17
N ALA A 193 12.70 34.75 1.55
CA ALA A 193 11.95 33.98 0.57
C ALA A 193 10.61 33.62 1.23
N PRO A 194 9.48 33.77 0.53
CA PRO A 194 8.18 33.40 1.10
C PRO A 194 8.31 31.99 1.61
N PRO A 195 7.78 31.66 2.82
CA PRO A 195 7.90 30.35 3.41
C PRO A 195 7.42 29.33 2.39
N GLN A 196 8.33 28.50 1.91
CA GLN A 196 8.02 27.46 0.93
C GLN A 196 7.19 26.42 1.66
N VAL A 197 6.02 26.08 1.10
CA VAL A 197 5.19 24.97 1.58
C VAL A 197 6.01 23.71 1.41
N THR A 198 6.23 22.96 2.47
CA THR A 198 6.94 21.68 2.40
C THR A 198 6.11 20.67 1.62
N GLN A 199 6.76 19.64 1.06
CA GLN A 199 6.03 18.55 0.39
C GLN A 199 5.07 17.84 1.36
N GLU A 200 5.48 17.66 2.61
CA GLU A 200 4.67 17.06 3.66
C GLU A 200 3.40 17.85 3.96
N ASP A 201 3.51 19.18 4.03
CA ASP A 201 2.36 20.07 4.20
C ASP A 201 1.38 19.95 3.03
N GLN A 202 1.91 19.89 1.80
CA GLN A 202 1.07 19.75 0.61
C GLN A 202 0.39 18.39 0.58
N ASP A 203 1.08 17.32 0.96
CA ASP A 203 0.52 15.97 1.01
C ASP A 203 -0.56 15.88 2.09
N LEU A 204 -0.36 16.49 3.24
CA LEU A 204 -1.38 16.59 4.29
C LEU A 204 -2.65 17.29 3.78
N LEU A 205 -2.51 18.43 3.12
CA LEU A 205 -3.63 19.15 2.52
C LEU A 205 -4.36 18.31 1.46
N ASN A 206 -3.62 17.58 0.63
CA ASN A 206 -4.17 16.71 -0.40
C ASN A 206 -4.92 15.52 0.20
N HIS A 207 -4.43 14.94 1.31
CA HIS A 207 -5.11 13.83 1.99
C HIS A 207 -6.48 14.26 2.54
N TYR A 208 -6.56 15.42 3.19
CA TYR A 208 -7.85 15.94 3.67
C TYR A 208 -8.78 16.34 2.52
N ASP A 209 -8.24 16.93 1.45
CA ASP A 209 -9.04 17.24 0.26
C ASP A 209 -9.65 15.97 -0.34
N ASN A 210 -8.86 14.91 -0.49
CA ASN A 210 -9.33 13.63 -0.98
C ASN A 210 -10.35 12.96 -0.06
N LEU A 211 -10.17 13.05 1.28
CA LEU A 211 -11.14 12.55 2.24
C LEU A 211 -12.51 13.22 2.05
N PHE A 212 -12.54 14.55 2.01
CA PHE A 212 -13.78 15.28 1.84
C PHE A 212 -14.38 15.13 0.42
N ARG A 213 -13.56 15.02 -0.62
CA ARG A 213 -14.03 14.68 -1.97
C ARG A 213 -14.80 13.36 -1.97
N ILE A 214 -14.27 12.34 -1.32
CA ILE A 214 -14.91 11.04 -1.24
C ILE A 214 -16.24 11.14 -0.49
N PHE A 215 -16.32 11.88 0.62
CA PHE A 215 -17.57 12.10 1.34
C PHE A 215 -18.66 12.74 0.47
N TYR A 216 -18.25 13.59 -0.48
CA TYR A 216 -19.15 14.22 -1.44
C TYR A 216 -19.26 13.44 -2.76
N ASN A 217 -18.86 12.16 -2.77
CA ASN A 217 -18.95 11.30 -3.94
C ASN A 217 -18.14 11.80 -5.15
N HIS A 218 -17.14 12.66 -4.95
CA HIS A 218 -16.19 13.03 -5.98
C HIS A 218 -15.04 12.02 -6.04
N SER A 219 -14.45 11.87 -7.23
CA SER A 219 -13.25 11.04 -7.38
C SER A 219 -12.07 11.66 -6.62
N PRO A 220 -11.31 10.86 -5.86
CA PRO A 220 -10.07 11.34 -5.25
C PRO A 220 -9.02 11.67 -6.30
N LEU A 221 -8.18 12.66 -6.02
CA LEU A 221 -7.06 13.04 -6.86
C LEU A 221 -5.83 12.22 -6.44
N LEU A 222 -5.70 11.02 -6.99
CA LEU A 222 -4.62 10.08 -6.76
C LEU A 222 -3.84 9.86 -8.06
N ASP A 223 -2.57 9.44 -7.93
CA ASP A 223 -1.76 9.12 -9.10
C ASP A 223 -2.35 7.91 -9.84
N SER A 224 -2.54 8.04 -11.15
CA SER A 224 -3.08 6.99 -12.02
C SER A 224 -2.01 6.36 -12.93
N ILE A 225 -0.77 6.86 -12.87
CA ILE A 225 0.33 6.44 -13.73
C ILE A 225 1.33 5.59 -12.97
N ASP A 226 1.85 6.09 -11.85
CA ASP A 226 2.82 5.38 -11.02
C ASP A 226 2.16 4.69 -9.84
N ILE A 227 2.18 3.35 -9.85
CA ILE A 227 1.60 2.54 -8.79
C ILE A 227 2.31 2.69 -7.44
N ALA A 228 3.60 3.04 -7.41
CA ALA A 228 4.32 3.23 -6.16
C ALA A 228 3.86 4.50 -5.46
N THR A 229 3.73 5.59 -6.21
CA THR A 229 3.16 6.86 -5.73
C THR A 229 1.69 6.68 -5.32
N ALA A 230 0.88 6.01 -6.16
CA ALA A 230 -0.51 5.69 -5.84
C ALA A 230 -0.64 4.88 -4.53
N TYR A 231 0.24 3.89 -4.32
CA TYR A 231 0.26 3.09 -3.09
C TYR A 231 0.51 3.97 -1.85
N ILE A 232 1.49 4.88 -1.91
CA ILE A 232 1.82 5.78 -0.79
C ILE A 232 0.62 6.69 -0.47
N GLN A 233 0.02 7.30 -1.49
CA GLN A 233 -1.15 8.17 -1.35
C GLN A 233 -2.36 7.41 -0.78
N CYS A 234 -2.65 6.22 -1.31
CA CYS A 234 -3.74 5.37 -0.82
C CYS A 234 -3.53 4.94 0.63
N LYS A 235 -2.30 4.52 1.00
CA LYS A 235 -1.95 4.15 2.37
C LYS A 235 -2.16 5.31 3.34
N SER A 236 -1.70 6.51 3.01
CA SER A 236 -1.86 7.70 3.84
C SER A 236 -3.32 8.10 3.98
N LEU A 237 -4.09 8.03 2.90
CA LEU A 237 -5.52 8.33 2.91
C LEU A 237 -6.32 7.31 3.72
N LEU A 238 -6.00 6.01 3.65
CA LEU A 238 -6.61 4.98 4.50
C LEU A 238 -6.26 5.18 5.97
N THR A 239 -5.00 5.53 6.28
CA THR A 239 -4.60 5.84 7.66
C THR A 239 -5.35 7.06 8.21
N LEU A 240 -5.61 8.06 7.37
CA LEU A 240 -6.44 9.21 7.73
C LEU A 240 -7.90 8.78 7.94
N ALA A 241 -8.47 7.99 7.02
CA ALA A 241 -9.83 7.49 7.09
C ALA A 241 -10.08 6.63 8.33
N ASP A 242 -9.11 5.81 8.73
CA ASP A 242 -9.17 4.99 9.95
C ASP A 242 -9.31 5.86 11.20
N ARG A 243 -8.55 6.95 11.32
CA ARG A 243 -8.64 7.90 12.43
C ARG A 243 -9.99 8.60 12.53
N TYR A 244 -10.64 8.82 11.41
CA TYR A 244 -11.96 9.48 11.35
C TYR A 244 -13.11 8.48 11.30
N ASP A 245 -12.84 7.18 11.50
CA ASP A 245 -13.85 6.11 11.40
C ASP A 245 -14.67 6.26 10.10
N ALA A 246 -13.95 6.28 8.97
CA ALA A 246 -14.49 6.50 7.64
C ALA A 246 -14.04 5.45 6.61
N LEU A 247 -13.43 4.33 7.08
CA LEU A 247 -12.92 3.27 6.20
C LEU A 247 -13.99 2.68 5.30
N ALA A 248 -15.21 2.50 5.81
CA ALA A 248 -16.32 1.95 5.04
C ALA A 248 -16.68 2.78 3.79
N VAL A 249 -16.42 4.10 3.82
CA VAL A 249 -16.69 5.01 2.70
C VAL A 249 -15.48 5.18 1.79
N VAL A 250 -14.28 5.23 2.38
CA VAL A 250 -13.03 5.50 1.66
C VAL A 250 -12.48 4.23 1.03
N GLY A 251 -12.56 3.09 1.72
CA GLY A 251 -12.00 1.81 1.27
C GLY A 251 -12.40 1.41 -0.15
N PRO A 252 -13.70 1.38 -0.49
CA PRO A 252 -14.15 1.00 -1.83
C PRO A 252 -13.63 1.93 -2.95
N ARG A 253 -13.36 3.19 -2.64
CA ARG A 253 -12.80 4.15 -3.60
C ARG A 253 -11.33 3.87 -3.88
N ILE A 254 -10.60 3.50 -2.84
CA ILE A 254 -9.18 3.11 -2.96
C ILE A 254 -9.06 1.77 -3.67
N ASP A 255 -9.89 0.79 -3.31
CA ASP A 255 -9.94 -0.50 -3.99
C ASP A 255 -10.16 -0.31 -5.50
N HIS A 256 -11.20 0.43 -5.88
CA HIS A 256 -11.49 0.73 -7.28
C HIS A 256 -10.30 1.42 -7.99
N HIS A 257 -9.65 2.38 -7.33
CA HIS A 257 -8.51 3.09 -7.91
C HIS A 257 -7.31 2.16 -8.15
N LEU A 258 -6.95 1.32 -7.18
CA LEU A 258 -5.80 0.42 -7.28
C LEU A 258 -6.04 -0.71 -8.29
N LEU A 259 -7.25 -1.25 -8.38
CA LEU A 259 -7.59 -2.31 -9.35
C LEU A 259 -7.43 -1.85 -10.80
N GLN A 260 -7.47 -0.55 -11.10
CA GLN A 260 -7.21 -0.02 -12.45
C GLN A 260 -5.77 -0.27 -12.93
N PHE A 261 -4.81 -0.48 -12.03
CA PHE A 261 -3.43 -0.79 -12.38
C PHE A 261 -3.23 -2.23 -12.90
N GLN A 262 -4.19 -3.12 -12.70
CA GLN A 262 -4.20 -4.50 -13.22
C GLN A 262 -2.87 -5.26 -13.00
N SER A 263 -2.22 -5.73 -14.07
CA SER A 263 -0.99 -6.52 -13.98
C SER A 263 0.16 -5.84 -13.22
N ARG A 264 0.19 -4.50 -13.16
CA ARG A 264 1.18 -3.75 -12.36
C ARG A 264 0.90 -3.90 -10.87
N LEU A 265 -0.38 -3.93 -10.48
CA LEU A 265 -0.79 -4.15 -9.10
C LEU A 265 -0.35 -5.53 -8.61
N TRP A 266 -0.63 -6.59 -9.37
CA TRP A 266 -0.27 -7.96 -9.00
C TRP A 266 1.24 -8.14 -8.82
N LYS A 267 2.05 -7.53 -9.68
CA LYS A 267 3.51 -7.53 -9.54
C LYS A 267 3.98 -6.81 -8.27
N GLN A 268 3.31 -5.73 -7.88
CA GLN A 268 3.63 -5.02 -6.64
C GLN A 268 3.18 -5.78 -5.39
N ILE A 269 2.02 -6.43 -5.42
CA ILE A 269 1.56 -7.29 -4.34
C ILE A 269 2.55 -8.43 -4.10
N ALA A 270 2.98 -9.12 -5.16
CA ALA A 270 3.98 -10.18 -5.07
C ALA A 270 5.33 -9.71 -4.52
N LYS A 271 5.71 -8.45 -4.79
CA LYS A 271 6.96 -7.86 -4.30
C LYS A 271 6.88 -7.40 -2.84
N TYR A 272 5.73 -6.89 -2.41
CA TYR A 272 5.51 -6.32 -1.08
C TYR A 272 4.24 -6.88 -0.40
N PRO A 273 4.10 -8.20 -0.24
CA PRO A 273 2.84 -8.82 0.15
C PRO A 273 2.33 -8.35 1.52
N SER A 274 3.19 -8.21 2.53
CA SER A 274 2.80 -7.75 3.86
C SER A 274 2.20 -6.34 3.85
N SER A 275 2.75 -5.45 3.02
CA SER A 275 2.28 -4.07 2.90
C SER A 275 0.93 -3.99 2.21
N TYR A 276 0.72 -4.78 1.17
CA TYR A 276 -0.57 -4.85 0.48
C TYR A 276 -1.62 -5.63 1.26
N LEU A 277 -1.22 -6.60 2.10
CA LEU A 277 -2.15 -7.27 3.02
C LEU A 277 -2.78 -6.26 3.98
N LYS A 278 -1.95 -5.39 4.60
CA LYS A 278 -2.45 -4.31 5.45
C LYS A 278 -3.36 -3.34 4.69
N LEU A 279 -2.96 -2.95 3.48
CA LEU A 279 -3.76 -2.05 2.65
C LEU A 279 -5.11 -2.70 2.29
N GLY A 280 -5.11 -3.97 1.87
CA GLY A 280 -6.31 -4.74 1.57
C GLY A 280 -7.23 -4.89 2.78
N TYR A 281 -6.67 -5.09 3.98
CA TYR A 281 -7.43 -5.11 5.23
C TYR A 281 -8.11 -3.76 5.51
N LEU A 282 -7.37 -2.65 5.47
CA LEU A 282 -7.91 -1.31 5.73
C LEU A 282 -8.91 -0.85 4.67
N SER A 283 -8.71 -1.21 3.41
CA SER A 283 -9.63 -0.89 2.32
C SER A 283 -10.82 -1.86 2.22
N GLN A 284 -10.83 -2.94 3.03
CA GLN A 284 -11.81 -4.03 2.96
C GLN A 284 -11.92 -4.64 1.56
N SER A 285 -10.80 -4.64 0.82
CA SER A 285 -10.72 -5.20 -0.53
C SER A 285 -10.51 -6.70 -0.48
N LYS A 286 -11.52 -7.48 -0.88
CA LYS A 286 -11.41 -8.95 -0.97
C LYS A 286 -10.29 -9.36 -1.92
N THR A 287 -10.19 -8.70 -3.06
CA THR A 287 -9.24 -9.01 -4.13
C THR A 287 -7.80 -8.73 -3.70
N ILE A 288 -7.51 -7.52 -3.22
CA ILE A 288 -6.14 -7.15 -2.80
C ILE A 288 -5.71 -7.94 -1.57
N PHE A 289 -6.61 -8.11 -0.59
CA PHE A 289 -6.33 -8.87 0.62
C PHE A 289 -6.08 -10.35 0.30
N GLY A 290 -6.96 -10.99 -0.50
CA GLY A 290 -6.84 -12.40 -0.86
C GLY A 290 -5.55 -12.68 -1.64
N GLU A 291 -5.23 -11.88 -2.64
CA GLU A 291 -3.98 -12.01 -3.41
C GLU A 291 -2.75 -11.86 -2.49
N ALA A 292 -2.73 -10.83 -1.64
CA ALA A 292 -1.65 -10.60 -0.69
C ALA A 292 -1.52 -11.72 0.35
N LEU A 293 -2.64 -12.26 0.85
CA LEU A 293 -2.67 -13.38 1.80
C LEU A 293 -2.01 -14.63 1.21
N ILE A 294 -2.34 -14.98 -0.03
CA ILE A 294 -1.71 -16.13 -0.71
C ILE A 294 -0.20 -15.97 -0.80
N HIS A 295 0.28 -14.77 -1.13
CA HIS A 295 1.70 -14.47 -1.18
C HIS A 295 2.38 -14.51 0.20
N VAL A 296 1.71 -14.00 1.24
CA VAL A 296 2.22 -14.04 2.63
C VAL A 296 2.33 -15.48 3.12
N VAL A 297 1.28 -16.28 2.94
CA VAL A 297 1.26 -17.70 3.35
C VAL A 297 2.33 -18.50 2.62
N GLY A 298 2.44 -18.34 1.31
CA GLY A 298 3.44 -19.05 0.51
C GLY A 298 4.89 -18.70 0.85
N ALA A 299 5.14 -17.45 1.27
CA ALA A 299 6.46 -16.96 1.65
C ALA A 299 6.76 -17.09 3.15
N TRP A 300 5.81 -17.54 3.98
CA TRP A 300 5.96 -17.61 5.43
C TRP A 300 7.22 -18.41 5.84
N PRO A 301 7.98 -17.99 6.90
CA PRO A 301 7.74 -16.86 7.83
C PRO A 301 8.33 -15.51 7.38
N ALA A 302 8.60 -15.34 6.10
CA ALA A 302 9.16 -14.07 5.60
C ALA A 302 8.19 -12.91 5.89
N GLY A 303 8.67 -11.88 6.59
CA GLY A 303 7.87 -10.71 6.95
C GLY A 303 7.00 -10.86 8.20
N GLU A 304 7.02 -11.99 8.89
CA GLU A 304 6.22 -12.27 10.08
C GLU A 304 6.28 -11.16 11.13
N ARG A 305 7.48 -10.71 11.51
CA ARG A 305 7.67 -9.64 12.51
C ARG A 305 6.99 -8.34 12.11
N HIS A 306 7.03 -8.01 10.83
CA HIS A 306 6.42 -6.80 10.31
C HIS A 306 4.89 -6.89 10.33
N ILE A 307 4.37 -8.07 9.99
CA ILE A 307 2.93 -8.36 9.99
C ILE A 307 2.37 -8.30 11.41
N ARG A 308 3.02 -8.97 12.39
CA ARG A 308 2.59 -8.99 13.81
C ARG A 308 2.49 -7.59 14.44
N ASN A 309 3.32 -6.65 13.99
CA ASN A 309 3.30 -5.28 14.51
C ASN A 309 2.25 -4.37 13.84
N GLN A 310 1.60 -4.82 12.77
CA GLN A 310 0.80 -3.93 11.92
C GLN A 310 -0.64 -4.38 11.69
N LEU A 311 -0.95 -5.63 11.95
CA LEU A 311 -2.26 -6.23 11.73
C LEU A 311 -2.86 -6.73 13.05
N PRO A 312 -4.18 -6.75 13.19
CA PRO A 312 -4.86 -7.28 14.35
C PRO A 312 -4.69 -8.80 14.45
N ASP A 313 -4.82 -9.32 15.68
CA ASP A 313 -4.62 -10.75 15.99
C ASP A 313 -5.52 -11.67 15.16
N GLN A 314 -6.75 -11.26 14.87
CA GLN A 314 -7.68 -12.02 14.01
C GLN A 314 -7.12 -12.31 12.60
N VAL A 315 -6.40 -11.35 12.01
CA VAL A 315 -5.75 -11.55 10.70
C VAL A 315 -4.54 -12.45 10.84
N LEU A 316 -3.82 -12.38 11.98
CA LEU A 316 -2.69 -13.27 12.26
C LEU A 316 -3.14 -14.72 12.41
N GLU A 317 -4.24 -14.97 13.11
CA GLU A 317 -4.84 -16.31 13.23
C GLU A 317 -5.18 -16.90 11.84
N ILE A 318 -5.81 -16.12 10.97
CA ILE A 318 -6.09 -16.55 9.59
C ILE A 318 -4.81 -16.93 8.84
N ILE A 319 -3.74 -16.12 8.97
CA ILE A 319 -2.46 -16.41 8.32
C ILE A 319 -1.89 -17.73 8.87
N GLU A 320 -1.88 -17.91 10.18
CA GLU A 320 -1.33 -19.10 10.84
C GLU A 320 -2.11 -20.38 10.46
N ASP A 321 -3.44 -20.31 10.45
CA ASP A 321 -4.30 -21.41 9.99
C ASP A 321 -4.02 -21.80 8.54
N LYS A 322 -3.92 -20.80 7.63
CA LYS A 322 -3.61 -21.07 6.22
C LYS A 322 -2.20 -21.60 6.00
N VAL A 323 -1.25 -21.20 6.84
CA VAL A 323 0.12 -21.74 6.82
C VAL A 323 0.13 -23.18 7.29
N GLU A 324 -0.65 -23.54 8.30
CA GLU A 324 -0.80 -24.92 8.78
C GLU A 324 -1.46 -25.80 7.71
N ASP A 325 -2.57 -25.34 7.11
CA ASP A 325 -3.24 -26.03 6.00
C ASP A 325 -2.25 -26.32 4.84
N LEU A 326 -1.41 -25.32 4.48
CA LEU A 326 -0.42 -25.50 3.42
C LEU A 326 0.65 -26.51 3.81
N ARG A 327 1.13 -26.51 5.06
CA ARG A 327 2.12 -27.46 5.57
C ARG A 327 1.58 -28.87 5.56
N ASP A 328 0.34 -29.06 5.98
CA ASP A 328 -0.32 -30.36 6.00
C ASP A 328 -0.50 -30.91 4.59
N MET A 329 -0.89 -30.06 3.65
CA MET A 329 -0.98 -30.42 2.23
C MET A 329 0.39 -30.84 1.67
N VAL A 330 1.45 -30.08 1.95
CA VAL A 330 2.82 -30.39 1.56
C VAL A 330 3.26 -31.71 2.17
N GLY A 331 3.09 -31.93 3.48
CA GLY A 331 3.46 -33.14 4.17
C GLY A 331 2.73 -34.38 3.63
N SER A 332 1.44 -34.24 3.30
CA SER A 332 0.64 -35.32 2.67
C SER A 332 1.21 -35.69 1.30
N VAL A 333 1.53 -34.68 0.47
CA VAL A 333 2.11 -34.88 -0.88
C VAL A 333 3.50 -35.50 -0.78
N GLU A 334 4.36 -35.03 0.13
CA GLU A 334 5.67 -35.63 0.39
C GLU A 334 5.56 -37.11 0.79
N GLY A 335 4.68 -37.41 1.72
CA GLY A 335 4.41 -38.79 2.13
C GLY A 335 3.96 -39.70 0.96
N GLN A 336 3.16 -39.16 0.04
CA GLN A 336 2.76 -39.89 -1.17
C GLN A 336 3.93 -40.07 -2.15
N LEU A 337 4.76 -39.04 -2.37
CA LEU A 337 5.93 -39.13 -3.24
C LEU A 337 6.94 -40.17 -2.77
N TYR A 338 7.22 -40.26 -1.47
CA TYR A 338 8.12 -41.29 -0.91
C TYR A 338 7.55 -42.72 -1.00
N ARG A 339 6.23 -42.88 -1.07
CA ARG A 339 5.56 -44.17 -1.26
C ARG A 339 5.45 -44.58 -2.73
N LEU A 340 5.75 -43.69 -3.69
CA LEU A 340 5.73 -44.01 -5.11
C LEU A 340 6.69 -45.18 -5.40
N THR A 341 6.23 -46.12 -6.20
CA THR A 341 7.01 -47.24 -6.71
C THR A 341 6.47 -47.65 -8.06
N LEU A 342 7.33 -48.24 -8.87
CA LEU A 342 6.95 -48.85 -10.11
C LEU A 342 6.33 -50.26 -9.86
N LEU A 343 5.57 -50.76 -10.81
CA LEU A 343 5.05 -52.10 -10.82
C LEU A 343 5.72 -52.93 -11.89
N THR A 344 5.90 -54.24 -11.58
CA THR A 344 6.31 -55.23 -12.55
C THR A 344 5.15 -55.57 -13.52
N ALA A 345 5.41 -56.29 -14.61
CA ALA A 345 4.37 -56.75 -15.51
C ALA A 345 3.30 -57.66 -14.86
N ARG A 346 3.61 -58.19 -13.67
CA ARG A 346 2.66 -58.99 -12.85
C ARG A 346 1.86 -58.17 -11.84
N GLY A 347 2.07 -56.84 -11.82
CA GLY A 347 1.40 -55.94 -10.88
C GLY A 347 2.05 -55.90 -9.47
N GLU A 348 3.19 -56.55 -9.26
CA GLU A 348 3.91 -56.53 -8.00
C GLU A 348 4.73 -55.25 -7.84
N ARG A 349 4.91 -54.78 -6.62
CA ARG A 349 5.81 -53.66 -6.35
C ARG A 349 7.25 -54.05 -6.64
N VAL A 350 7.94 -53.14 -7.36
CA VAL A 350 9.33 -53.32 -7.71
C VAL A 350 10.21 -53.32 -6.45
N ASN A 351 11.13 -54.29 -6.37
CA ASN A 351 12.13 -54.43 -5.34
C ASN A 351 13.43 -55.03 -5.90
N PRO A 352 14.55 -55.05 -5.14
CA PRO A 352 15.83 -55.57 -5.65
C PRO A 352 15.80 -57.04 -6.14
N GLY A 353 14.90 -57.85 -5.62
CA GLY A 353 14.83 -59.27 -5.92
C GLY A 353 14.00 -59.59 -7.17
N ASN A 354 13.01 -58.76 -7.54
CA ASN A 354 12.12 -59.06 -8.67
C ASN A 354 12.40 -58.24 -9.93
N ALA A 355 12.90 -56.99 -9.81
CA ALA A 355 13.18 -56.10 -10.97
C ALA A 355 14.26 -55.06 -10.57
N TYR A 356 15.50 -55.50 -10.46
CA TYR A 356 16.60 -54.68 -9.94
C TYR A 356 16.82 -53.37 -10.75
N ALA A 357 16.81 -53.44 -12.07
CA ALA A 357 16.97 -52.22 -12.91
C ALA A 357 15.85 -51.21 -12.69
N ASP A 358 14.61 -51.66 -12.54
CA ASP A 358 13.48 -50.75 -12.26
C ASP A 358 13.52 -50.24 -10.79
N TRP A 359 14.04 -51.04 -9.86
CA TRP A 359 14.29 -50.60 -8.48
C TRP A 359 15.36 -49.48 -8.40
N LEU A 360 16.40 -49.55 -9.27
CA LEU A 360 17.39 -48.48 -9.38
C LEU A 360 16.75 -47.14 -9.80
N VAL A 361 15.73 -47.16 -10.68
CA VAL A 361 14.95 -45.96 -11.04
C VAL A 361 14.26 -45.36 -9.81
N VAL A 362 13.56 -46.18 -9.02
CA VAL A 362 12.88 -45.74 -7.79
C VAL A 362 13.87 -45.19 -6.78
N SER A 363 15.06 -45.82 -6.67
CA SER A 363 16.12 -45.41 -5.75
C SER A 363 16.70 -44.03 -6.14
N LEU A 364 17.00 -43.83 -7.41
CA LEU A 364 17.49 -42.54 -7.92
C LEU A 364 16.45 -41.42 -7.71
N PHE A 365 15.17 -41.69 -7.99
CA PHE A 365 14.11 -40.72 -7.76
C PHE A 365 13.99 -40.32 -6.28
N ARG A 366 13.99 -41.31 -5.36
CA ARG A 366 13.90 -41.05 -3.94
C ARG A 366 15.12 -40.30 -3.40
N GLN A 367 16.32 -40.62 -3.88
CA GLN A 367 17.53 -39.90 -3.52
C GLN A 367 17.43 -38.44 -3.95
N TRP A 368 17.07 -38.21 -5.21
CA TRP A 368 16.87 -36.86 -5.73
C TRP A 368 15.83 -36.07 -4.93
N LEU A 369 14.71 -36.70 -4.59
CA LEU A 369 13.65 -36.09 -3.79
C LEU A 369 14.19 -35.70 -2.41
N ALA A 370 14.86 -36.60 -1.73
CA ALA A 370 15.44 -36.35 -0.41
C ALA A 370 16.47 -35.20 -0.42
N GLU A 371 17.33 -35.14 -1.43
CA GLU A 371 18.33 -34.07 -1.59
C GLU A 371 17.70 -32.70 -1.82
N ASN A 372 16.52 -32.63 -2.47
CA ASN A 372 15.86 -31.40 -2.80
C ASN A 372 14.75 -30.94 -1.83
N THR A 373 14.31 -31.82 -0.92
CA THR A 373 13.34 -31.50 0.14
C THR A 373 13.95 -31.36 1.51
N SER A 374 15.14 -31.95 1.74
CA SER A 374 15.85 -31.82 3.01
C SER A 374 16.45 -30.43 3.20
N PRO A 375 16.48 -29.92 4.43
CA PRO A 375 17.17 -28.68 4.72
C PRO A 375 18.67 -28.78 4.38
N PRO A 376 19.32 -27.71 3.91
CA PRO A 376 20.73 -27.75 3.61
C PRO A 376 21.53 -28.12 4.87
N PRO A 377 22.58 -28.96 4.75
CA PRO A 377 23.39 -29.31 5.90
C PRO A 377 23.99 -28.04 6.54
N PRO A 378 24.12 -28.00 7.87
CA PRO A 378 24.69 -26.86 8.54
C PRO A 378 26.11 -26.61 8.00
N THR A 379 26.31 -25.41 7.47
CA THR A 379 27.64 -24.99 6.98
C THR A 379 28.62 -25.07 8.15
N PRO A 380 29.73 -25.83 8.08
CA PRO A 380 30.73 -25.86 9.16
C PRO A 380 31.19 -24.43 9.36
N GLN A 381 30.93 -23.86 10.53
CA GLN A 381 31.48 -22.56 10.89
C GLN A 381 32.99 -22.67 10.85
N PRO A 382 33.68 -21.74 10.19
CA PRO A 382 35.14 -21.71 10.26
C PRO A 382 35.53 -21.57 11.73
N THR A 383 36.04 -22.67 12.31
CA THR A 383 36.59 -22.65 13.64
C THR A 383 37.65 -21.57 13.67
N SER A 384 37.41 -20.49 14.40
CA SER A 384 38.35 -19.44 14.66
C SER A 384 39.58 -20.11 15.33
N ARG A 385 40.62 -20.39 14.53
CA ARG A 385 41.92 -20.76 15.04
C ARG A 385 42.40 -19.56 15.82
N THR A 386 42.36 -19.64 17.13
CA THR A 386 43.10 -18.78 18.04
C THR A 386 44.57 -18.76 17.60
N PRO A 387 45.14 -17.58 17.33
CA PRO A 387 46.57 -17.51 17.07
C PRO A 387 47.27 -17.85 18.37
N ARG A 388 48.02 -19.00 18.39
CA ARG A 388 49.01 -19.28 19.43
C ARG A 388 50.07 -18.19 19.34
N HIS A 389 50.28 -17.49 20.45
CA HIS A 389 51.41 -16.63 20.69
C HIS A 389 52.70 -17.36 20.33
N ALA A 390 53.44 -16.85 19.34
CA ALA A 390 54.84 -17.07 19.17
C ALA A 390 55.53 -15.75 19.46
N SER A 391 56.18 -15.71 20.64
CA SER A 391 57.12 -14.66 21.00
C SER A 391 58.41 -14.83 20.16
N GLY A 392 58.93 -13.72 19.65
CA GLY A 392 60.31 -13.75 19.13
C GLY A 392 60.67 -12.58 18.22
N THR A 393 61.33 -11.57 18.83
CA THR A 393 62.46 -10.75 18.34
C THR A 393 62.25 -9.70 17.24
N ASN A 394 62.61 -8.50 17.68
CA ASN A 394 62.96 -7.25 17.00
C ASN A 394 63.64 -7.37 15.63
N HIS A 395 63.18 -6.49 14.70
CA HIS A 395 64.11 -5.62 13.94
C HIS A 395 63.35 -4.39 13.39
N THR A 396 63.87 -3.24 13.76
CA THR A 396 63.67 -1.90 13.28
C THR A 396 63.92 -1.78 11.76
N HIS A 397 63.06 -1.13 11.00
CA HIS A 397 63.43 -0.19 9.93
C HIS A 397 62.29 0.76 9.54
N HIS A 398 62.74 1.98 9.26
CA HIS A 398 62.04 3.24 9.02
C HIS A 398 61.11 3.31 7.82
N SER A 399 60.11 4.14 8.00
CA SER A 399 59.57 5.15 7.05
C SER A 399 58.88 4.72 5.77
N ARG A 400 57.60 4.99 5.66
CA ARG A 400 57.06 6.03 4.75
C ARG A 400 55.57 6.21 4.96
N VAL A 401 55.22 7.46 5.20
CA VAL A 401 53.83 7.96 5.16
C VAL A 401 53.30 7.75 3.76
N SER A 402 52.15 7.05 3.65
CA SER A 402 51.33 7.03 2.47
C SER A 402 49.86 7.11 2.90
N SER A 403 49.26 8.14 2.39
CA SER A 403 47.85 8.56 2.50
C SER A 403 46.87 7.37 2.50
N VAL A 404 46.09 7.29 3.57
CA VAL A 404 44.95 6.38 3.69
C VAL A 404 43.85 6.89 2.80
N THR A 405 43.69 6.31 1.62
CA THR A 405 42.48 6.38 0.83
C THR A 405 41.45 5.47 1.50
N ILE A 406 40.44 6.06 2.15
CA ILE A 406 39.31 5.34 2.67
C ILE A 406 38.49 4.84 1.48
N THR A 407 38.80 3.64 1.02
CA THR A 407 37.87 2.89 0.13
C THR A 407 36.77 2.37 1.02
N GLN A 408 35.60 3.03 0.92
CA GLN A 408 34.35 2.46 1.41
C GLN A 408 34.11 1.15 0.64
N HIS A 409 34.47 0.03 1.25
CA HIS A 409 33.92 -1.26 0.88
C HIS A 409 32.42 -1.20 1.18
N GLN A 410 31.62 -0.94 0.16
CA GLN A 410 30.23 -1.35 0.13
C GLN A 410 30.24 -2.86 0.36
N GLN A 411 29.92 -3.26 1.59
CA GLN A 411 29.56 -4.63 1.89
C GLN A 411 28.33 -4.95 1.04
N GLN A 412 28.53 -5.66 -0.06
CA GLN A 412 27.46 -6.36 -0.74
C GLN A 412 26.78 -7.24 0.32
N PRO A 413 25.46 -7.14 0.50
CA PRO A 413 24.77 -8.06 1.38
C PRO A 413 25.08 -9.48 0.92
N PRO A 414 25.29 -10.43 1.85
CA PRO A 414 25.56 -11.83 1.49
C PRO A 414 24.43 -12.32 0.59
N PRO A 415 24.73 -13.18 -0.40
CA PRO A 415 23.70 -13.72 -1.28
C PRO A 415 22.59 -14.28 -0.40
N SER A 416 21.39 -13.73 -0.55
CA SER A 416 20.22 -14.05 0.26
C SER A 416 20.01 -15.56 0.21
N THR A 417 20.30 -16.24 1.31
CA THR A 417 19.98 -17.65 1.53
C THR A 417 18.48 -17.77 1.30
N MET A 418 18.08 -18.46 0.22
CA MET A 418 16.68 -18.69 -0.09
C MET A 418 16.01 -19.33 1.12
N SER A 419 14.82 -18.83 1.47
CA SER A 419 14.07 -19.44 2.56
C SER A 419 13.75 -20.89 2.20
N GLN A 420 13.71 -21.78 3.19
CA GLN A 420 13.39 -23.20 3.01
C GLN A 420 12.11 -23.40 2.19
N ASN A 421 11.09 -22.59 2.42
CA ASN A 421 9.83 -22.66 1.69
C ASN A 421 9.97 -22.29 0.20
N GLN A 422 10.90 -21.40 -0.15
CA GLN A 422 11.20 -21.10 -1.55
C GLN A 422 11.91 -22.27 -2.24
N GLN A 423 12.80 -22.96 -1.54
CA GLN A 423 13.48 -24.14 -2.08
C GLN A 423 12.48 -25.28 -2.29
N ILE A 424 11.67 -25.59 -1.28
CA ILE A 424 10.61 -26.60 -1.34
C ILE A 424 9.61 -26.27 -2.46
N GLY A 425 9.13 -25.02 -2.53
CA GLY A 425 8.20 -24.60 -3.56
C GLY A 425 8.75 -24.78 -4.98
N ARG A 426 10.05 -24.49 -5.19
CA ARG A 426 10.70 -24.75 -6.48
C ARG A 426 10.77 -26.24 -6.82
N THR A 427 11.11 -27.08 -5.85
CA THR A 427 11.15 -28.52 -6.03
C THR A 427 9.81 -29.09 -6.48
N PHE A 428 8.71 -28.70 -5.80
CA PHE A 428 7.38 -29.13 -6.22
C PHE A 428 6.97 -28.60 -7.59
N LYS A 429 7.34 -27.36 -7.94
CA LYS A 429 7.11 -26.81 -9.28
C LYS A 429 7.90 -27.56 -10.37
N LEU A 430 9.12 -28.04 -10.07
CA LEU A 430 9.87 -28.91 -10.97
C LEU A 430 9.15 -30.25 -11.15
N LEU A 431 8.69 -30.89 -10.07
CA LEU A 431 7.92 -32.14 -10.12
C LEU A 431 6.60 -31.98 -10.91
N GLY A 432 5.95 -30.83 -10.82
CA GLY A 432 4.74 -30.48 -11.57
C GLY A 432 4.96 -30.09 -13.02
N SER A 433 6.21 -29.86 -13.42
CA SER A 433 6.55 -29.44 -14.79
C SER A 433 6.19 -30.49 -15.84
N ALA A 434 5.67 -30.05 -16.97
CA ALA A 434 5.42 -30.93 -18.12
C ALA A 434 6.72 -31.34 -18.87
N SER A 435 7.84 -30.67 -18.59
CA SER A 435 9.13 -30.96 -19.25
C SER A 435 9.80 -32.18 -18.61
N HIS A 436 9.93 -33.24 -19.34
CA HIS A 436 10.63 -34.49 -18.92
C HIS A 436 12.11 -34.27 -18.62
N GLY A 437 12.72 -33.19 -19.15
CA GLY A 437 14.12 -32.85 -18.90
C GLY A 437 14.37 -31.91 -17.72
N ALA A 438 13.31 -31.46 -17.01
CA ALA A 438 13.43 -30.47 -15.94
C ALA A 438 14.24 -30.97 -14.72
N TYR A 439 14.20 -32.28 -14.45
CA TYR A 439 14.96 -32.96 -13.41
C TYR A 439 15.22 -34.40 -13.81
N LEU A 440 16.26 -35.04 -13.26
CA LEU A 440 16.67 -36.40 -13.57
C LEU A 440 16.67 -36.68 -15.10
N GLY A 441 17.40 -35.79 -15.82
CA GLY A 441 17.49 -35.86 -17.25
C GLY A 441 18.41 -36.99 -17.73
N HIS A 442 18.66 -37.07 -19.04
CA HIS A 442 19.53 -38.07 -19.68
C HIS A 442 20.91 -38.20 -19.01
N GLU A 443 21.57 -37.08 -18.74
CA GLU A 443 22.92 -37.12 -18.13
C GLU A 443 22.90 -37.58 -16.69
N ASP A 444 21.85 -37.29 -15.92
CA ASP A 444 21.72 -37.77 -14.53
C ASP A 444 21.47 -39.28 -14.51
N CYS A 445 20.54 -39.76 -15.34
CA CYS A 445 20.28 -41.18 -15.52
C CYS A 445 21.52 -41.96 -15.97
N LYS A 446 22.26 -41.39 -16.92
CA LYS A 446 23.50 -41.96 -17.45
C LYS A 446 24.61 -42.01 -16.40
N ARG A 447 24.78 -40.93 -15.64
CA ARG A 447 25.75 -40.86 -14.55
C ARG A 447 25.48 -41.92 -13.49
N PHE A 448 24.21 -42.06 -13.10
CA PHE A 448 23.79 -43.04 -12.13
C PHE A 448 23.95 -44.49 -12.64
N LEU A 449 23.51 -44.78 -13.86
CA LEU A 449 23.56 -46.14 -14.41
C LEU A 449 25.02 -46.61 -14.67
N LYS A 450 25.97 -45.70 -14.86
CA LYS A 450 27.40 -46.02 -14.95
C LYS A 450 27.98 -46.62 -13.65
N LEU A 451 27.32 -46.44 -12.53
CA LEU A 451 27.72 -47.06 -11.25
C LEU A 451 27.42 -48.55 -11.21
N THR A 452 26.56 -49.04 -12.12
CA THR A 452 26.19 -50.46 -12.30
C THR A 452 26.49 -50.91 -13.72
N PRO A 453 27.75 -51.27 -14.03
CA PRO A 453 28.18 -51.57 -15.43
C PRO A 453 27.39 -52.68 -16.10
N GLU A 454 26.87 -53.64 -15.32
CA GLU A 454 26.04 -54.75 -15.81
C GLU A 454 24.73 -54.28 -16.46
N HIS A 455 24.20 -53.17 -16.03
CA HIS A 455 22.97 -52.57 -16.58
C HIS A 455 23.23 -51.40 -17.55
N TYR A 456 24.49 -50.98 -17.68
CA TYR A 456 24.90 -49.87 -18.55
C TYR A 456 25.08 -50.35 -20.00
N SER A 457 23.99 -50.45 -20.74
CA SER A 457 23.95 -50.71 -22.16
C SER A 457 23.02 -49.72 -22.85
N ARG A 458 23.11 -49.61 -24.20
CA ARG A 458 22.21 -48.72 -24.97
C ARG A 458 20.72 -49.05 -24.73
N GLU A 459 20.41 -50.33 -24.64
CA GLU A 459 19.04 -50.78 -24.37
C GLU A 459 18.65 -50.58 -22.92
N GLY A 460 19.55 -50.89 -21.97
CA GLY A 460 19.37 -50.64 -20.54
C GLY A 460 19.11 -49.17 -20.26
N MET A 461 19.87 -48.29 -20.90
CA MET A 461 19.67 -46.84 -20.76
C MET A 461 18.30 -46.37 -21.25
N ARG A 462 17.86 -46.82 -22.45
CA ARG A 462 16.54 -46.48 -23.00
C ARG A 462 15.39 -47.00 -22.12
N ARG A 463 15.56 -48.21 -21.55
CA ARG A 463 14.58 -48.79 -20.62
C ARG A 463 14.54 -47.97 -19.35
N PHE A 464 15.70 -47.62 -18.79
CA PHE A 464 15.82 -46.84 -17.55
C PHE A 464 15.13 -45.47 -17.68
N GLU A 465 15.40 -44.76 -18.78
CA GLU A 465 14.76 -43.47 -19.06
C GLU A 465 13.24 -43.56 -19.21
N ARG A 466 12.74 -44.56 -19.93
CA ARG A 466 11.28 -44.77 -20.05
C ARG A 466 10.62 -45.03 -18.69
N ARG A 467 11.25 -45.83 -17.85
CA ARG A 467 10.75 -46.09 -16.48
C ARG A 467 10.88 -44.88 -15.58
N MET A 468 11.91 -44.06 -15.77
CA MET A 468 12.05 -42.76 -15.09
C MET A 468 10.94 -41.79 -15.50
N ASP A 469 10.60 -41.73 -16.77
CA ASP A 469 9.51 -40.87 -17.25
C ASP A 469 8.15 -41.34 -16.73
N GLU A 470 7.93 -42.64 -16.58
CA GLU A 470 6.74 -43.17 -15.90
C GLU A 470 6.69 -42.73 -14.43
N MET A 471 7.82 -42.78 -13.73
CA MET A 471 7.93 -42.33 -12.35
C MET A 471 7.65 -40.83 -12.22
N LYS A 472 8.18 -40.01 -13.14
CA LYS A 472 7.92 -38.56 -13.20
C LYS A 472 6.44 -38.24 -13.43
N GLU A 473 5.79 -38.98 -14.31
CA GLU A 473 4.35 -38.80 -14.57
C GLU A 473 3.49 -39.15 -13.35
N MET A 474 3.86 -40.20 -12.62
CA MET A 474 3.21 -40.51 -11.33
C MET A 474 3.43 -39.39 -10.29
N ALA A 475 4.67 -38.91 -10.17
CA ALA A 475 5.01 -37.81 -9.28
C ALA A 475 4.23 -36.54 -9.62
N ARG A 476 4.10 -36.21 -10.91
CA ARG A 476 3.33 -35.05 -11.40
C ARG A 476 1.86 -35.10 -10.98
N ARG A 477 1.25 -36.29 -11.04
CA ARG A 477 -0.13 -36.50 -10.55
C ARG A 477 -0.26 -36.27 -9.05
N VAL A 478 0.72 -36.75 -8.29
CA VAL A 478 0.74 -36.61 -6.81
C VAL A 478 0.87 -35.14 -6.42
N VAL A 479 1.71 -34.35 -7.11
CA VAL A 479 1.89 -32.93 -6.77
C VAL A 479 0.82 -32.00 -7.36
N ALA A 480 -0.08 -32.50 -8.20
CA ALA A 480 -1.11 -31.71 -8.87
C ALA A 480 -1.92 -30.78 -7.92
N PRO A 481 -2.27 -31.17 -6.70
CA PRO A 481 -2.95 -30.26 -5.74
C PRO A 481 -2.14 -29.01 -5.42
N LEU A 482 -0.81 -29.12 -5.30
CA LEU A 482 0.10 -28.00 -5.01
C LEU A 482 0.37 -27.10 -6.24
N MET A 483 0.06 -27.59 -7.45
CA MET A 483 0.24 -26.84 -8.70
C MET A 483 -0.94 -25.95 -9.04
N ARG A 484 -2.00 -25.97 -8.25
CA ARG A 484 -3.12 -25.04 -8.42
C ARG A 484 -2.63 -23.62 -8.13
N CYS A 485 -3.07 -22.69 -8.93
CA CYS A 485 -2.81 -21.27 -8.70
C CYS A 485 -4.05 -20.66 -8.08
N GLY A 486 -3.92 -20.11 -6.88
CA GLY A 486 -4.99 -19.38 -6.21
C GLY A 486 -4.97 -17.88 -6.52
N LEU A 487 -3.97 -17.40 -7.27
CA LEU A 487 -3.77 -16.01 -7.62
C LEU A 487 -4.72 -15.58 -8.75
N GLU A 488 -5.24 -14.38 -8.67
CA GLU A 488 -5.96 -13.73 -9.77
C GLU A 488 -5.00 -13.13 -10.80
N GLY A 489 -3.80 -12.73 -10.34
CA GLY A 489 -2.75 -12.17 -11.17
C GLY A 489 -2.07 -13.18 -12.07
N GLU A 490 -2.34 -13.17 -13.36
CA GLU A 490 -1.64 -14.02 -14.32
C GLU A 490 -0.17 -13.61 -14.49
N GLY A 491 0.73 -14.61 -14.57
CA GLY A 491 2.13 -14.42 -14.99
C GLY A 491 3.11 -13.96 -13.92
N VAL A 492 2.74 -13.95 -12.64
CA VAL A 492 3.68 -13.65 -11.56
C VAL A 492 4.44 -14.93 -11.18
N ALA A 493 5.68 -15.07 -11.68
CA ALA A 493 6.53 -16.20 -11.32
C ALA A 493 7.15 -16.00 -9.93
N VAL A 494 6.65 -16.72 -8.93
CA VAL A 494 7.19 -16.74 -7.57
C VAL A 494 7.85 -18.08 -7.25
N GLY A 495 8.80 -18.10 -6.31
CA GLY A 495 9.52 -19.32 -5.93
C GLY A 495 8.77 -20.24 -4.97
N TYR A 496 7.74 -19.75 -4.28
CA TYR A 496 6.92 -20.48 -3.30
C TYR A 496 5.61 -20.99 -3.91
N LEU A 497 4.89 -21.80 -3.14
CA LEU A 497 3.58 -22.34 -3.53
C LEU A 497 2.48 -21.28 -3.38
N THR A 498 1.54 -21.29 -4.32
CA THR A 498 0.41 -20.33 -4.37
C THR A 498 -0.95 -21.05 -4.44
N CYS A 499 -1.00 -22.27 -3.91
CA CYS A 499 -2.20 -23.11 -3.96
C CYS A 499 -3.18 -22.88 -2.79
N THR A 500 -2.84 -21.97 -1.88
CA THR A 500 -3.72 -21.57 -0.77
C THR A 500 -5.03 -21.01 -1.30
N ARG A 501 -6.15 -21.45 -0.71
CA ARG A 501 -7.48 -20.96 -1.04
C ARG A 501 -7.92 -19.94 -0.01
N VAL A 502 -8.43 -18.82 -0.49
CA VAL A 502 -9.06 -17.79 0.35
C VAL A 502 -10.58 -17.96 0.22
N GLU A 503 -11.24 -18.08 1.35
CA GLU A 503 -12.69 -18.28 1.46
C GLU A 503 -13.36 -17.04 2.05
N GLU A 504 -14.68 -16.94 1.98
CA GLU A 504 -15.40 -15.77 2.51
C GLU A 504 -15.20 -15.58 4.03
N ARG A 505 -15.05 -16.67 4.78
CA ARG A 505 -14.78 -16.64 6.22
C ARG A 505 -13.41 -16.04 6.58
N ASP A 506 -12.50 -15.94 5.62
CA ASP A 506 -11.15 -15.39 5.83
C ASP A 506 -11.16 -13.83 5.78
N PHE A 507 -12.30 -13.21 5.47
CA PHE A 507 -12.45 -11.76 5.48
C PHE A 507 -13.07 -11.28 6.79
N VAL A 508 -12.25 -10.77 7.68
CA VAL A 508 -12.61 -10.38 9.07
C VAL A 508 -13.74 -9.36 9.14
N TRP A 509 -13.99 -8.61 8.09
CA TRP A 509 -14.99 -7.53 8.03
C TRP A 509 -16.35 -7.98 7.44
N LEU A 510 -16.53 -9.24 7.10
CA LEU A 510 -17.80 -9.82 6.69
C LEU A 510 -18.52 -10.47 7.85
#